data_677ef1fd02f88b942cde2b0e8b7a7a12
#
_entry.id   677ef1fd02f88b942cde2b0e8b7a7a12
#
_cell.length_a   1.000
_cell.length_b   1.000
_cell.length_c   1.000
_cell.angle_alpha   90.00
_cell.angle_beta   90.00
_cell.angle_gamma   90.00
#
_symmetry.space_group_name_H-M   'P 1'
#
loop_
_entity.id
_entity.type
_entity.pdbx_description
1 polymer ?
#
loop_
_entity_poly.entity_id
_entity_poly.type
_entity_poly.pdbx_seq_one_letter_code
_entity_poly.pdbx_strand_id
1 'polypeptide(L)' 'MKFEVWVLTEKGHIAYQWTQYFCDSREVALQKVEEWLGKAEKIEVKPV' A
#
# COMPACT_ATOMS: atom_id res chain seq x y z
N MET A 1 11.26 2.87 -13.46
CA MET A 1 11.11 1.69 -12.61
C MET A 1 9.74 1.71 -11.95
N LYS A 2 9.04 0.58 -12.02
CA LYS A 2 7.68 0.48 -11.50
C LYS A 2 7.67 -0.25 -10.16
N PHE A 3 6.69 0.08 -9.34
CA PHE A 3 6.53 -0.50 -8.02
C PHE A 3 5.10 -0.93 -7.78
N GLU A 4 4.93 -1.91 -6.91
CA GLU A 4 3.64 -2.27 -6.36
C GLU A 4 3.63 -1.88 -4.88
N VAL A 5 2.57 -1.21 -4.44
CA VAL A 5 2.37 -0.91 -3.04
C VAL A 5 1.17 -1.72 -2.57
N TRP A 6 1.41 -2.59 -1.60
CA TRP A 6 0.38 -3.45 -1.02
C TRP A 6 0.02 -2.92 0.35
N VAL A 7 -1.25 -2.72 0.58
CA VAL A 7 -1.75 -2.14 1.82
C VAL A 7 -2.75 -3.10 2.45
N LEU A 8 -2.49 -3.47 3.71
CA LEU A 8 -3.39 -4.32 4.46
C LEU A 8 -4.23 -3.44 5.38
N THR A 9 -5.54 -3.45 5.18
CA THR A 9 -6.46 -2.66 5.98
C THR A 9 -7.49 -3.56 6.63
N GLU A 10 -8.00 -3.13 7.79
CA GLU A 10 -9.07 -3.81 8.47
C GLU A 10 -10.40 -3.46 7.82
N LYS A 11 -11.17 -4.49 7.48
CA LYS A 11 -12.49 -4.31 6.92
C LYS A 11 -13.52 -4.80 7.94
N GLY A 12 -14.13 -3.87 8.64
CA GLY A 12 -14.99 -4.20 9.76
C GLY A 12 -14.16 -4.72 10.92
N HIS A 13 -14.74 -5.53 11.80
CA HIS A 13 -14.05 -6.04 12.97
C HIS A 13 -13.52 -7.46 12.81
N ILE A 14 -13.72 -8.08 11.66
CA ILE A 14 -13.48 -9.51 11.51
C ILE A 14 -12.65 -9.91 10.30
N ALA A 15 -12.23 -8.96 9.48
CA ALA A 15 -11.51 -9.30 8.26
C ALA A 15 -10.47 -8.25 7.91
N TYR A 16 -9.43 -8.69 7.21
CA TYR A 16 -8.42 -7.80 6.65
C TYR A 16 -8.47 -7.92 5.15
N GLN A 17 -8.13 -6.83 4.49
CA GLN A 17 -8.14 -6.78 3.04
C GLN A 17 -6.84 -6.20 2.53
N TRP A 18 -6.22 -6.86 1.55
CA TRP A 18 -5.08 -6.32 0.82
C TRP A 18 -5.55 -5.53 -0.37
N THR A 19 -5.01 -4.34 -0.54
CA THR A 19 -5.24 -3.51 -1.73
C THR A 19 -3.90 -3.28 -2.41
N GLN A 20 -3.87 -3.46 -3.72
CA GLN A 20 -2.67 -3.32 -4.51
C GLN A 20 -2.75 -2.05 -5.36
N TYR A 21 -1.69 -1.26 -5.33
CA TYR A 21 -1.57 -0.08 -6.18
C TYR A 21 -0.36 -0.22 -7.07
N PHE A 22 -0.53 0.04 -8.35
CA PHE A 22 0.59 0.09 -9.28
C PHE A 22 1.09 1.53 -9.37
N CYS A 23 2.38 1.71 -9.20
CA CYS A 23 3.01 3.03 -9.18
C CYS A 23 4.09 3.07 -10.25
N ASP A 24 4.02 4.09 -11.11
CA ASP A 24 4.95 4.20 -12.24
C ASP A 24 6.31 4.73 -11.85
N SER A 25 6.44 5.31 -10.67
CA SER A 25 7.70 5.87 -10.22
C SER A 25 7.86 5.69 -8.73
N ARG A 26 9.09 5.87 -8.25
CA ARG A 26 9.41 5.81 -6.84
C ARG A 26 8.64 6.89 -6.06
N GLU A 27 8.53 8.08 -6.63
CA GLU A 27 7.84 9.19 -5.99
C GLU A 27 6.38 8.89 -5.75
N VAL A 28 5.73 8.28 -6.73
CA VAL A 28 4.32 7.89 -6.59
C VAL A 28 4.16 6.80 -5.53
N ALA A 29 5.09 5.84 -5.52
CA ALA A 29 5.06 4.79 -4.50
C ALA A 29 5.20 5.36 -3.09
N LEU A 30 6.13 6.31 -2.91
CA LEU A 30 6.32 6.96 -1.62
C LEU A 30 5.09 7.75 -1.19
N GLN A 31 4.42 8.40 -2.13
CA GLN A 31 3.18 9.11 -1.83
C GLN A 31 2.11 8.14 -1.32
N LYS A 32 2.00 6.98 -1.93
CA LYS A 32 1.03 5.97 -1.47
C LYS A 32 1.35 5.48 -0.06
N VAL A 33 2.62 5.25 0.22
CA VAL A 33 3.04 4.85 1.56
C VAL A 33 2.65 5.94 2.57
N GLU A 34 2.91 7.21 2.24
CA GLU A 34 2.56 8.31 3.13
C GLU A 34 1.06 8.40 3.39
N GLU A 35 0.24 8.20 2.35
CA GLU A 35 -1.20 8.24 2.48
C GLU A 35 -1.72 7.21 3.48
N TRP A 36 -1.07 6.05 3.53
CA TRP A 36 -1.55 4.94 4.34
C TRP A 36 -0.84 4.78 5.68
N LEU A 37 0.23 5.56 5.91
CA LEU A 37 0.91 5.52 7.21
C LEU A 37 -0.04 5.94 8.31
N GLY A 38 -0.17 5.11 9.33
CA GLY A 38 -1.08 5.35 10.44
C GLY A 38 -2.51 4.90 10.19
N LYS A 39 -2.83 4.49 8.97
CA LYS A 39 -4.17 4.01 8.62
C LYS A 39 -4.19 2.53 8.31
N ALA A 40 -3.11 2.00 7.76
CA ALA A 40 -3.02 0.60 7.38
C ALA A 40 -2.35 -0.21 8.48
N GLU A 41 -2.72 -1.48 8.57
CA GLU A 41 -2.08 -2.40 9.49
C GLU A 41 -0.69 -2.78 8.99
N LYS A 42 -0.52 -2.85 7.67
CA LYS A 42 0.73 -3.26 7.07
C LYS A 42 0.86 -2.66 5.70
N ILE A 43 2.07 -2.27 5.33
CA ILE A 43 2.36 -1.74 4.00
C ILE A 43 3.60 -2.47 3.47
N GLU A 44 3.52 -2.98 2.24
CA GLU A 44 4.65 -3.59 1.57
C GLU A 44 4.87 -2.90 0.23
N VAL A 45 6.12 -2.63 -0.09
CA VAL A 45 6.49 -2.04 -1.37
C VAL A 45 7.40 -3.03 -2.09
N LYS A 46 7.02 -3.37 -3.30
CA LYS A 46 7.78 -4.34 -4.11
C LYS A 46 8.13 -3.74 -5.45
N PRO A 47 9.36 -3.90 -5.92
CA PRO A 47 9.69 -3.50 -7.29
C PRO A 47 9.06 -4.49 -8.27
N VAL A 48 8.69 -3.96 -9.41
CA VAL A 48 8.11 -4.77 -10.48
C VAL A 48 9.13 -5.02 -11.59
#